data_0b9591c12f7325868df1b660b47e5d5c
#
_entry.id   0b9591c12f7325868df1b660b47e5d5c
#
_cell.length_a   1.000
_cell.length_b   1.000
_cell.length_c   1.000
_cell.angle_alpha   90.00
_cell.angle_beta   90.00
_cell.angle_gamma   90.00
#
_symmetry.space_group_name_H-M   'P 1'
#
loop_
_entity.id
_entity.type
_entity.pdbx_description
1 polymer ?
#
loop_
_entity_poly.entity_id
_entity_poly.type
_entity_poly.pdbx_seq_one_letter_code
_entity_poly.pdbx_strand_id
1 'polypeptide(L)'
;MAYNSVRERDPLIDKETQRALERRLTELLGIMMIGCAALFSLIIFTYSATDPGPLSASDLPVQNLLGNTGAAIASPLILVIGWGSWSLAPILLIWGFRFLLHIGSERAFGRLIFVPIAIALSSVYAASIVPIKAWAHSFGMGGLFGDTIVGSLLSFIPLSSPDGILAITVISLFLTIILNIFLSLIHISEPTRLNP
;
A
#
# COMPACT_ATOMS: atom_id res chain seq x y z
N MET A 1 44.60 2.16 -42.88
CA MET A 1 43.80 1.86 -41.67
C MET A 1 43.05 3.09 -41.27
N ALA A 2 41.77 3.17 -41.61
CA ALA A 2 40.92 4.31 -41.26
C ALA A 2 40.37 4.11 -39.84
N TYR A 3 40.79 4.97 -38.94
CA TYR A 3 40.31 5.00 -37.56
C TYR A 3 38.94 5.66 -37.59
N ASN A 4 37.86 4.86 -37.53
CA ASN A 4 36.52 5.37 -37.31
C ASN A 4 36.42 5.90 -35.87
N SER A 5 36.69 7.19 -35.66
CA SER A 5 36.30 7.89 -34.47
C SER A 5 34.76 7.97 -34.46
N VAL A 6 34.14 7.06 -33.73
CA VAL A 6 32.73 7.21 -33.36
C VAL A 6 32.66 8.52 -32.57
N ARG A 7 32.12 9.56 -33.19
CA ARG A 7 31.81 10.83 -32.54
C ARG A 7 30.77 10.49 -31.46
N GLU A 8 31.20 10.30 -30.22
CA GLU A 8 30.31 10.35 -29.08
C GLU A 8 29.61 11.71 -29.13
N ARG A 9 28.31 11.69 -29.39
CA ARG A 9 27.53 12.92 -29.31
C ARG A 9 27.55 13.37 -27.88
N ASP A 10 28.06 14.55 -27.64
CA ASP A 10 27.97 15.18 -26.31
C ASP A 10 26.51 15.11 -25.83
N PRO A 11 26.25 14.65 -24.62
CA PRO A 11 24.91 14.60 -24.10
C PRO A 11 24.31 16.00 -24.12
N LEU A 12 23.07 16.12 -24.63
CA LEU A 12 22.35 17.39 -24.77
C LEU A 12 22.17 18.14 -23.43
N ILE A 13 22.34 17.47 -22.33
CA ILE A 13 22.20 18.00 -20.96
C ILE A 13 23.47 17.66 -20.21
N ASP A 14 24.08 18.67 -19.59
CA ASP A 14 25.23 18.47 -18.72
C ASP A 14 24.88 17.54 -17.53
N LYS A 15 25.85 16.70 -17.13
CA LYS A 15 25.66 15.71 -16.05
C LYS A 15 25.23 16.33 -14.72
N GLU A 16 25.64 17.55 -14.44
CA GLU A 16 25.21 18.27 -13.23
C GLU A 16 23.72 18.65 -13.31
N THR A 17 23.30 19.17 -14.46
CA THR A 17 21.89 19.53 -14.71
C THR A 17 21.00 18.28 -14.68
N GLN A 18 21.47 17.17 -15.24
CA GLN A 18 20.73 15.89 -15.19
C GLN A 18 20.53 15.42 -13.74
N ARG A 19 21.59 15.40 -12.92
CA ARG A 19 21.50 15.03 -11.50
C ARG A 19 20.59 15.97 -10.71
N ALA A 20 20.66 17.26 -10.98
CA ALA A 20 19.78 18.24 -10.35
C ALA A 20 18.31 17.99 -10.72
N LEU A 21 18.03 17.68 -11.99
CA LEU A 21 16.68 17.36 -12.47
C LEU A 21 16.15 16.07 -11.83
N GLU A 22 16.95 15.00 -11.83
CA GLU A 22 16.59 13.71 -11.20
C GLU A 22 16.25 13.91 -9.71
N ARG A 23 17.04 14.71 -9.01
CA ARG A 23 16.80 15.04 -7.61
C ARG A 23 15.47 15.77 -7.42
N ARG A 24 15.18 16.80 -8.23
CA ARG A 24 13.92 17.56 -8.14
C ARG A 24 12.71 16.71 -8.50
N LEU A 25 12.82 15.83 -9.49
CA LEU A 25 11.76 14.89 -9.84
C LEU A 25 11.47 13.90 -8.71
N THR A 26 12.51 13.40 -8.03
CA THR A 26 12.37 12.51 -6.87
C THR A 26 11.70 13.23 -5.70
N GLU A 27 12.08 14.49 -5.41
CA GLU A 27 11.44 15.33 -4.38
C GLU A 27 9.94 15.55 -4.71
N LEU A 28 9.64 15.89 -5.96
CA LEU A 28 8.26 16.10 -6.41
C LEU A 28 7.43 14.81 -6.28
N LEU A 29 7.98 13.67 -6.70
CA LEU A 29 7.33 12.37 -6.54
C LEU A 29 7.05 12.07 -5.06
N GLY A 30 8.00 12.37 -4.17
CA GLY A 30 7.83 12.22 -2.72
C GLY A 30 6.66 13.05 -2.19
N ILE A 31 6.57 14.32 -2.57
CA ILE A 31 5.48 15.22 -2.19
C ILE A 31 4.14 14.70 -2.72
N MET A 32 4.10 14.26 -3.99
CA MET A 32 2.89 13.69 -4.57
C MET A 32 2.42 12.44 -3.81
N MET A 33 3.33 11.54 -3.44
CA MET A 33 2.98 10.34 -2.68
C MET A 33 2.44 10.67 -1.29
N ILE A 34 3.00 11.67 -0.59
CA ILE A 34 2.49 12.14 0.70
C ILE A 34 1.08 12.74 0.51
N GLY A 35 0.88 13.55 -0.52
CA GLY A 35 -0.44 14.09 -0.86
C GLY A 35 -1.46 12.98 -1.17
N CYS A 36 -1.06 11.98 -1.97
CA CYS A 36 -1.90 10.81 -2.25
C CYS A 36 -2.23 10.02 -0.98
N ALA A 37 -1.27 9.83 -0.06
CA ALA A 37 -1.50 9.16 1.20
C ALA A 37 -2.55 9.89 2.06
N ALA A 38 -2.46 11.22 2.13
CA ALA A 38 -3.42 12.05 2.86
C ALA A 38 -4.83 11.97 2.24
N LEU A 39 -4.92 12.14 0.91
CA LEU A 39 -6.20 12.02 0.19
C LEU A 39 -6.81 10.63 0.32
N PHE A 40 -6.00 9.59 0.19
CA PHE A 40 -6.45 8.20 0.34
C PHE A 40 -6.94 7.93 1.76
N SER A 41 -6.21 8.39 2.78
CA SER A 41 -6.66 8.29 4.17
C SER A 41 -8.00 8.98 4.38
N LEU A 42 -8.20 10.14 3.80
CA LEU A 42 -9.45 10.89 3.89
C LEU A 42 -10.60 10.16 3.20
N ILE A 43 -10.36 9.59 2.02
CA ILE A 43 -11.33 8.77 1.27
C ILE A 43 -11.82 7.59 2.12
N ILE A 44 -10.89 6.83 2.72
CA ILE A 44 -11.24 5.65 3.51
C ILE A 44 -11.84 6.04 4.87
N PHE A 45 -11.32 7.10 5.51
CA PHE A 45 -11.84 7.57 6.80
C PHE A 45 -13.28 8.06 6.72
N THR A 46 -13.65 8.73 5.61
CA THR A 46 -15.00 9.27 5.40
C THR A 46 -15.89 8.34 4.57
N TYR A 47 -15.51 7.07 4.45
CA TYR A 47 -16.33 6.08 3.78
C TYR A 47 -17.66 5.84 4.50
N SER A 48 -18.74 5.82 3.74
CA SER A 48 -20.07 5.42 4.19
C SER A 48 -20.61 4.29 3.32
N ALA A 49 -21.17 3.26 3.96
CA ALA A 49 -21.79 2.12 3.25
C ALA A 49 -23.03 2.52 2.43
N THR A 50 -23.62 3.69 2.73
CA THR A 50 -24.80 4.22 2.06
C THR A 50 -24.48 5.14 0.89
N ASP A 51 -23.18 5.45 0.67
CA ASP A 51 -22.77 6.31 -0.43
C ASP A 51 -23.05 5.65 -1.79
N PRO A 52 -23.54 6.42 -2.78
CA PRO A 52 -23.65 5.93 -4.14
C PRO A 52 -22.26 5.61 -4.70
N GLY A 53 -22.14 4.44 -5.31
CA GLY A 53 -20.88 3.98 -5.86
C GLY A 53 -21.07 2.94 -6.96
N PRO A 54 -19.99 2.49 -7.62
CA PRO A 54 -20.07 1.52 -8.71
C PRO A 54 -20.70 0.19 -8.30
N LEU A 55 -20.72 -0.11 -7.00
CA LEU A 55 -21.19 -1.38 -6.42
C LEU A 55 -22.37 -1.17 -5.45
N SER A 56 -22.87 0.07 -5.32
CA SER A 56 -23.98 0.43 -4.45
C SER A 56 -24.97 1.31 -5.22
N ALA A 57 -26.17 0.81 -5.42
CA ALA A 57 -27.28 1.58 -5.96
C ALA A 57 -27.98 2.31 -4.79
N SER A 58 -27.52 3.52 -4.49
CA SER A 58 -28.09 4.38 -3.46
C SER A 58 -28.43 5.74 -4.05
N ASP A 59 -29.63 6.22 -3.76
CA ASP A 59 -30.08 7.57 -4.13
C ASP A 59 -29.82 8.60 -2.99
N LEU A 60 -29.10 8.19 -1.94
CA LEU A 60 -28.79 9.05 -0.81
C LEU A 60 -27.68 10.06 -1.15
N PRO A 61 -27.65 11.22 -0.50
CA PRO A 61 -26.58 12.18 -0.69
C PRO A 61 -25.24 11.59 -0.23
N VAL A 62 -24.19 11.85 -1.01
CA VAL A 62 -22.84 11.38 -0.74
C VAL A 62 -22.32 11.98 0.57
N GLN A 63 -21.81 11.13 1.46
CA GLN A 63 -21.23 11.52 2.75
C GLN A 63 -19.71 11.61 2.70
N ASN A 64 -19.08 10.95 1.71
CA ASN A 64 -17.63 11.02 1.55
C ASN A 64 -17.14 12.44 1.27
N LEU A 65 -16.13 12.92 2.01
CA LEU A 65 -15.60 14.28 1.89
C LEU A 65 -15.06 14.61 0.49
N LEU A 66 -14.61 13.60 -0.28
CA LEU A 66 -14.19 13.78 -1.67
C LEU A 66 -15.35 13.57 -2.68
N GLY A 67 -16.58 13.61 -2.18
CA GLY A 67 -17.78 13.48 -3.01
C GLY A 67 -17.88 12.13 -3.71
N ASN A 68 -18.52 12.12 -4.88
CA ASN A 68 -18.74 10.90 -5.69
C ASN A 68 -17.43 10.18 -6.05
N THR A 69 -16.36 10.92 -6.30
CA THR A 69 -15.06 10.31 -6.62
C THR A 69 -14.50 9.54 -5.43
N GLY A 70 -14.58 10.10 -4.21
CA GLY A 70 -14.15 9.43 -3.00
C GLY A 70 -14.98 8.18 -2.72
N ALA A 71 -16.30 8.27 -2.82
CA ALA A 71 -17.23 7.16 -2.65
C ALA A 71 -16.96 6.03 -3.69
N ALA A 72 -16.74 6.40 -4.95
CA ALA A 72 -16.45 5.45 -6.03
C ALA A 72 -15.12 4.69 -5.86
N ILE A 73 -14.13 5.30 -5.19
CA ILE A 73 -12.85 4.65 -4.87
C ILE A 73 -12.98 3.83 -3.58
N ALA A 74 -13.60 4.36 -2.53
CA ALA A 74 -13.70 3.70 -1.24
C ALA A 74 -14.55 2.42 -1.29
N SER A 75 -15.70 2.47 -1.98
CA SER A 75 -16.66 1.38 -2.02
C SER A 75 -16.06 0.03 -2.49
N PRO A 76 -15.39 -0.08 -3.67
CA PRO A 76 -14.79 -1.34 -4.09
C PRO A 76 -13.62 -1.77 -3.22
N LEU A 77 -12.83 -0.83 -2.67
CA LEU A 77 -11.72 -1.15 -1.78
C LEU A 77 -12.22 -1.78 -0.48
N ILE A 78 -13.22 -1.19 0.15
CA ILE A 78 -13.80 -1.72 1.39
C ILE A 78 -14.52 -3.04 1.11
N LEU A 79 -15.22 -3.18 0.00
CA LEU A 79 -15.87 -4.43 -0.37
C LEU A 79 -14.87 -5.57 -0.56
N VAL A 80 -13.77 -5.31 -1.30
CA VAL A 80 -12.82 -6.36 -1.67
C VAL A 80 -11.84 -6.67 -0.54
N ILE A 81 -11.18 -5.66 0.01
CA ILE A 81 -10.07 -5.82 0.98
C ILE A 81 -10.37 -5.25 2.37
N GLY A 82 -11.54 -4.65 2.55
CA GLY A 82 -12.00 -4.15 3.84
C GLY A 82 -11.02 -3.17 4.48
N TRP A 83 -10.81 -3.31 5.78
CA TRP A 83 -9.83 -2.51 6.55
C TRP A 83 -8.38 -2.76 6.13
N GLY A 84 -8.09 -3.82 5.38
CA GLY A 84 -6.79 -4.02 4.76
C GLY A 84 -6.38 -2.87 3.82
N SER A 85 -7.35 -2.11 3.28
CA SER A 85 -7.10 -0.92 2.48
C SER A 85 -6.33 0.18 3.22
N TRP A 86 -6.46 0.26 4.56
CA TRP A 86 -5.70 1.20 5.37
C TRP A 86 -4.19 1.02 5.30
N SER A 87 -3.70 -0.18 4.96
CA SER A 87 -2.25 -0.43 4.84
C SER A 87 -1.60 0.36 3.71
N LEU A 88 -2.36 0.79 2.70
CA LEU A 88 -1.83 1.59 1.58
C LEU A 88 -1.39 3.00 2.02
N ALA A 89 -2.12 3.62 2.95
CA ALA A 89 -1.81 4.97 3.42
C ALA A 89 -0.41 5.08 4.06
N PRO A 90 -0.04 4.27 5.08
CA PRO A 90 1.30 4.33 5.65
C PRO A 90 2.40 3.93 4.66
N ILE A 91 2.14 2.99 3.73
CA ILE A 91 3.10 2.63 2.69
C ILE A 91 3.41 3.84 1.81
N LEU A 92 2.38 4.52 1.29
CA LEU A 92 2.54 5.73 0.47
C LEU A 92 3.24 6.85 1.25
N LEU A 93 2.88 7.04 2.52
CA LEU A 93 3.47 8.07 3.38
C LEU A 93 4.98 7.82 3.59
N ILE A 94 5.35 6.61 3.98
CA ILE A 94 6.75 6.24 4.24
C ILE A 94 7.58 6.38 2.97
N TRP A 95 7.07 5.89 1.84
CA TRP A 95 7.78 6.01 0.57
C TRP A 95 7.87 7.46 0.10
N GLY A 96 6.82 8.26 0.30
CA GLY A 96 6.82 9.68 0.01
C GLY A 96 7.92 10.43 0.78
N PHE A 97 8.04 10.19 2.09
CA PHE A 97 9.12 10.77 2.89
C PHE A 97 10.50 10.29 2.44
N ARG A 98 10.63 9.04 2.04
CA ARG A 98 11.91 8.50 1.57
C ARG A 98 12.38 9.15 0.28
N PHE A 99 11.49 9.30 -0.69
CA PHE A 99 11.79 10.02 -1.93
C PHE A 99 12.13 11.47 -1.66
N LEU A 100 11.40 12.13 -0.75
CA LEU A 100 11.65 13.51 -0.35
C LEU A 100 13.02 13.67 0.33
N LEU A 101 13.41 12.73 1.19
CA LEU A 101 14.67 12.73 1.92
C LEU A 101 15.82 12.06 1.16
N HIS A 102 15.60 11.57 -0.06
CA HIS A 102 16.58 10.84 -0.89
C HIS A 102 17.16 9.60 -0.24
N ILE A 103 16.37 8.89 0.58
CA ILE A 103 16.82 7.70 1.30
C ILE A 103 16.45 6.44 0.51
N GLY A 104 17.43 5.83 -0.18
CA GLY A 104 17.30 4.50 -0.79
C GLY A 104 16.29 4.38 -1.94
N SER A 105 16.17 5.41 -2.77
CA SER A 105 15.26 5.45 -3.93
C SER A 105 15.55 4.38 -4.97
N GLU A 106 16.81 3.97 -5.13
CA GLU A 106 17.25 3.02 -6.15
C GLU A 106 16.64 1.60 -5.99
N ARG A 107 16.26 1.21 -4.77
CA ARG A 107 15.69 -0.11 -4.47
C ARG A 107 14.17 -0.10 -4.31
N ALA A 108 13.52 1.04 -4.51
CA ALA A 108 12.09 1.20 -4.31
C ALA A 108 11.28 0.29 -5.24
N PHE A 109 11.64 0.21 -6.52
CA PHE A 109 10.94 -0.60 -7.51
C PHE A 109 10.95 -2.11 -7.21
N GLY A 110 12.08 -2.65 -6.72
CA GLY A 110 12.17 -4.08 -6.38
C GLY A 110 11.26 -4.49 -5.21
N ARG A 111 10.81 -3.54 -4.40
CA ARG A 111 9.91 -3.79 -3.26
C ARG A 111 8.45 -3.55 -3.57
N LEU A 112 8.12 -2.94 -4.69
CA LEU A 112 6.75 -2.69 -5.10
C LEU A 112 5.92 -3.97 -5.17
N ILE A 113 6.55 -5.10 -5.52
CA ILE A 113 5.90 -6.41 -5.58
C ILE A 113 5.37 -6.89 -4.21
N PHE A 114 5.93 -6.40 -3.11
CA PHE A 114 5.49 -6.76 -1.76
C PHE A 114 4.30 -5.93 -1.25
N VAL A 115 3.98 -4.81 -1.90
CA VAL A 115 2.84 -3.96 -1.51
C VAL A 115 1.50 -4.69 -1.59
N PRO A 116 1.15 -5.36 -2.70
CA PRO A 116 -0.08 -6.16 -2.76
C PRO A 116 -0.13 -7.26 -1.70
N ILE A 117 1.02 -7.88 -1.40
CA ILE A 117 1.11 -8.92 -0.37
C ILE A 117 0.85 -8.33 1.02
N ALA A 118 1.39 -7.13 1.32
CA ALA A 118 1.13 -6.45 2.58
C ALA A 118 -0.36 -6.10 2.75
N ILE A 119 -1.00 -5.61 1.70
CA ILE A 119 -2.44 -5.32 1.68
C ILE A 119 -3.26 -6.60 1.89
N ALA A 120 -2.91 -7.68 1.19
CA ALA A 120 -3.58 -8.97 1.32
C ALA A 120 -3.47 -9.54 2.74
N LEU A 121 -2.28 -9.51 3.34
CA LEU A 121 -2.08 -9.94 4.73
C LEU A 121 -2.85 -9.08 5.72
N SER A 122 -2.89 -7.76 5.50
CA SER A 122 -3.68 -6.84 6.33
C SER A 122 -5.17 -7.12 6.24
N SER A 123 -5.66 -7.52 5.05
CA SER A 123 -7.05 -7.92 4.82
C SER A 123 -7.37 -9.23 5.56
N VAL A 124 -6.49 -10.24 5.48
CA VAL A 124 -6.64 -11.52 6.21
C VAL A 124 -6.64 -11.28 7.72
N TYR A 125 -5.74 -10.44 8.21
CA TYR A 125 -5.72 -10.05 9.63
C TYR A 125 -7.04 -9.39 10.04
N ALA A 126 -7.53 -8.41 9.26
CA ALA A 126 -8.78 -7.72 9.55
C ALA A 126 -9.99 -8.68 9.52
N ALA A 127 -10.01 -9.69 8.64
CA ALA A 127 -11.05 -10.71 8.56
C ALA A 127 -11.06 -11.66 9.75
N SER A 128 -9.92 -11.87 10.41
CA SER A 128 -9.82 -12.74 11.58
C SER A 128 -10.28 -12.08 12.89
N ILE A 129 -10.56 -10.77 12.86
CA ILE A 129 -11.03 -10.01 14.01
C ILE A 129 -12.56 -9.94 13.99
N VAL A 130 -13.17 -10.03 15.18
CA VAL A 130 -14.62 -9.86 15.33
C VAL A 130 -15.01 -8.45 14.89
N PRO A 131 -15.99 -8.30 13.98
CA PRO A 131 -16.41 -7.00 13.51
C PRO A 131 -16.91 -6.11 14.65
N ILE A 132 -16.51 -4.85 14.61
CA ILE A 132 -16.98 -3.83 15.56
C ILE A 132 -18.46 -3.51 15.29
N LYS A 133 -19.17 -3.03 16.32
CA LYS A 133 -20.62 -2.70 16.20
C LYS A 133 -20.93 -1.66 15.12
N ALA A 134 -19.98 -0.81 14.79
CA ALA A 134 -20.11 0.19 13.73
C ALA A 134 -19.91 -0.38 12.30
N TRP A 135 -19.52 -1.65 12.18
CA TRP A 135 -19.34 -2.29 10.87
C TRP A 135 -20.70 -2.68 10.29
N ALA A 136 -21.20 -1.89 9.33
CA ALA A 136 -22.55 -2.00 8.78
C ALA A 136 -22.65 -2.96 7.57
N HIS A 137 -21.67 -3.84 7.37
CA HIS A 137 -21.64 -4.77 6.23
C HIS A 137 -22.00 -6.19 6.65
N SER A 138 -22.48 -6.98 5.68
CA SER A 138 -22.78 -8.42 5.84
C SER A 138 -21.54 -9.33 5.78
N PHE A 139 -20.39 -8.77 5.41
CA PHE A 139 -19.09 -9.44 5.36
C PHE A 139 -18.16 -8.93 6.46
N GLY A 140 -17.09 -9.67 6.75
CA GLY A 140 -16.13 -9.33 7.79
C GLY A 140 -15.26 -8.11 7.47
N MET A 141 -14.52 -7.62 8.46
CA MET A 141 -13.71 -6.40 8.34
C MET A 141 -12.58 -6.52 7.30
N GLY A 142 -12.19 -7.74 6.90
CA GLY A 142 -11.22 -7.98 5.84
C GLY A 142 -11.77 -7.90 4.43
N GLY A 143 -13.07 -7.60 4.26
CA GLY A 143 -13.72 -7.62 2.97
C GLY A 143 -13.88 -9.03 2.41
N LEU A 144 -14.39 -9.15 1.19
CA LEU A 144 -14.63 -10.47 0.57
C LEU A 144 -13.35 -11.29 0.41
N PHE A 145 -12.23 -10.64 0.12
CA PHE A 145 -10.95 -11.32 -0.03
C PHE A 145 -10.48 -11.93 1.30
N GLY A 146 -10.44 -11.12 2.37
CA GLY A 146 -10.01 -11.58 3.70
C GLY A 146 -10.89 -12.72 4.21
N ASP A 147 -12.21 -12.57 4.11
CA ASP A 147 -13.17 -13.60 4.53
C ASP A 147 -13.01 -14.91 3.76
N THR A 148 -12.79 -14.82 2.44
CA THR A 148 -12.57 -16.01 1.60
C THR A 148 -11.29 -16.75 2.00
N ILE A 149 -10.20 -16.02 2.24
CA ILE A 149 -8.93 -16.62 2.65
C ILE A 149 -9.04 -17.23 4.05
N VAL A 150 -9.61 -16.53 5.02
CA VAL A 150 -9.80 -17.06 6.38
C VAL A 150 -10.69 -18.29 6.35
N GLY A 151 -11.83 -18.25 5.65
CA GLY A 151 -12.73 -19.40 5.49
C GLY A 151 -12.04 -20.60 4.86
N SER A 152 -11.23 -20.36 3.82
CA SER A 152 -10.45 -21.42 3.16
C SER A 152 -9.41 -22.01 4.11
N LEU A 153 -8.65 -21.17 4.83
CA LEU A 153 -7.65 -21.65 5.79
C LEU A 153 -8.29 -22.48 6.90
N LEU A 154 -9.42 -22.05 7.44
CA LEU A 154 -10.14 -22.81 8.49
C LEU A 154 -10.67 -24.15 8.00
N SER A 155 -10.96 -24.29 6.71
CA SER A 155 -11.37 -25.57 6.12
C SER A 155 -10.24 -26.60 6.03
N PHE A 156 -8.97 -26.14 5.98
CA PHE A 156 -7.80 -27.00 5.91
C PHE A 156 -7.13 -27.26 7.28
N ILE A 157 -7.37 -26.41 8.26
CA ILE A 157 -6.74 -26.50 9.59
C ILE A 157 -7.60 -27.41 10.46
N PRO A 158 -7.05 -28.57 10.95
CA PRO A 158 -7.79 -29.52 11.81
C PRO A 158 -7.85 -29.04 13.27
N LEU A 159 -7.97 -27.74 13.51
CA LEU A 159 -8.09 -27.13 14.82
C LEU A 159 -9.55 -26.76 15.11
N SER A 160 -9.93 -26.74 16.38
CA SER A 160 -11.21 -26.15 16.78
C SER A 160 -11.33 -24.71 16.24
N SER A 161 -12.51 -24.31 15.82
CA SER A 161 -12.73 -23.01 15.17
C SER A 161 -12.10 -21.82 15.93
N PRO A 162 -12.19 -21.72 17.29
CA PRO A 162 -11.58 -20.63 18.04
C PRO A 162 -10.05 -20.63 17.99
N ASP A 163 -9.41 -21.82 18.11
CA ASP A 163 -7.94 -21.93 18.08
C ASP A 163 -7.41 -21.67 16.66
N GLY A 164 -8.12 -22.12 15.64
CA GLY A 164 -7.80 -21.83 14.24
C GLY A 164 -7.86 -20.35 13.93
N ILE A 165 -8.91 -19.65 14.37
CA ILE A 165 -9.03 -18.20 14.20
C ILE A 165 -7.90 -17.47 14.94
N LEU A 166 -7.60 -17.84 16.18
CA LEU A 166 -6.52 -17.26 16.96
C LEU A 166 -5.16 -17.43 16.25
N ALA A 167 -4.89 -18.62 15.74
CA ALA A 167 -3.65 -18.89 15.00
C ALA A 167 -3.54 -18.02 13.74
N ILE A 168 -4.60 -17.91 12.94
CA ILE A 168 -4.64 -17.06 11.76
C ILE A 168 -4.43 -15.60 12.15
N THR A 169 -5.08 -15.12 13.21
CA THR A 169 -4.95 -13.74 13.70
C THR A 169 -3.51 -13.43 14.08
N VAL A 170 -2.88 -14.27 14.89
CA VAL A 170 -1.50 -14.06 15.35
C VAL A 170 -0.50 -14.13 14.20
N ILE A 171 -0.62 -15.13 13.33
CA ILE A 171 0.30 -15.31 12.20
C ILE A 171 0.14 -14.16 11.19
N SER A 172 -1.09 -13.80 10.82
CA SER A 172 -1.34 -12.73 9.85
C SER A 172 -0.91 -11.37 10.39
N LEU A 173 -1.13 -11.09 11.69
CA LEU A 173 -0.63 -9.88 12.35
C LEU A 173 0.89 -9.80 12.29
N PHE A 174 1.56 -10.90 12.67
CA PHE A 174 3.03 -10.96 12.69
C PHE A 174 3.62 -10.77 11.30
N LEU A 175 3.09 -11.46 10.29
CA LEU A 175 3.51 -11.30 8.91
C LEU A 175 3.22 -9.90 8.36
N THR A 176 2.08 -9.31 8.71
CA THR A 176 1.73 -7.94 8.32
C THR A 176 2.72 -6.95 8.91
N ILE A 177 3.06 -7.07 10.20
CA ILE A 177 4.04 -6.20 10.86
C ILE A 177 5.41 -6.36 10.21
N ILE A 178 5.91 -7.59 10.04
CA ILE A 178 7.22 -7.86 9.42
C ILE A 178 7.28 -7.27 8.02
N LEU A 179 6.25 -7.47 7.22
CA LEU A 179 6.26 -7.01 5.84
C LEU A 179 6.18 -5.48 5.75
N ASN A 180 5.38 -4.83 6.61
CA ASN A 180 5.36 -3.36 6.68
C ASN A 180 6.70 -2.80 7.18
N ILE A 181 7.32 -3.42 8.17
CA ILE A 181 8.69 -3.08 8.61
C ILE A 181 9.67 -3.27 7.45
N PHE A 182 9.62 -4.39 6.74
CA PHE A 182 10.48 -4.65 5.58
C PHE A 182 10.28 -3.62 4.46
N LEU A 183 9.06 -3.21 4.18
CA LEU A 183 8.74 -2.15 3.21
C LEU A 183 9.24 -0.78 3.70
N SER A 184 9.24 -0.55 5.02
CA SER A 184 9.70 0.69 5.65
C SER A 184 11.22 0.71 5.84
N LEU A 185 11.83 -0.36 6.35
CA LEU A 185 13.24 -0.44 6.69
C LEU A 185 14.10 -0.81 5.47
N ILE A 186 14.55 0.17 4.72
CA ILE A 186 15.58 -0.04 3.67
C ILE A 186 16.98 0.24 4.20
N HIS A 187 17.20 0.36 5.45
CA HIS A 187 18.50 0.80 5.91
C HIS A 187 19.08 -0.10 6.98
N ILE A 188 19.70 -1.20 6.60
CA ILE A 188 20.83 -1.77 7.37
C ILE A 188 21.49 -2.80 6.45
N SER A 189 22.34 -2.36 5.55
CA SER A 189 23.57 -3.03 5.07
C SER A 189 24.05 -2.38 3.77
N GLU A 190 24.60 -1.15 3.85
CA GLU A 190 25.78 -0.91 3.03
C GLU A 190 26.95 -1.45 3.86
N PRO A 191 27.61 -2.55 3.42
CA PRO A 191 28.98 -2.74 3.85
C PRO A 191 29.71 -1.51 3.32
N THR A 192 30.24 -0.71 4.25
CA THR A 192 31.28 0.28 3.95
C THR A 192 32.29 -0.41 3.05
N ARG A 193 32.22 -0.17 1.75
CA ARG A 193 33.34 -0.45 0.86
C ARG A 193 34.44 0.50 1.34
N LEU A 194 35.24 -0.01 2.24
CA LEU A 194 36.59 0.48 2.45
C LEU A 194 37.28 0.34 1.07
N ASN A 195 37.29 1.45 0.33
CA ASN A 195 38.21 1.56 -0.80
C ASN A 195 39.63 1.53 -0.22
N PRO A 196 40.49 0.63 -0.70
CA PRO A 196 41.90 0.63 -0.37
C PRO A 196 42.59 1.86 -0.96
#